data_8beee047b63c6ea944c354ab0e2b134d
#
_entry.id   8beee047b63c6ea944c354ab0e2b134d
#
_cell.length_a   1.000
_cell.length_b   1.000
_cell.length_c   1.000
_cell.angle_alpha   90.00
_cell.angle_beta   90.00
_cell.angle_gamma   90.00
#
_symmetry.space_group_name_H-M   'P 1'
#
loop_
_entity.id
_entity.type
_entity.pdbx_description
1 polymer ?
#
loop_
_entity_poly.entity_id
_entity_poly.type
_entity_poly.pdbx_seq_one_letter_code
_entity_poly.pdbx_strand_id
1 'polypeptide(L)'
;MLYPRAGFTKKRRKTMRSGLGWQSLDPMEAVSAVHSIDNKNLLLRIAYEARNPEARRLALIKMGDKELMASFAQSDISPIVRRRMVRELDDIELVSRIADNDDDRSVRESARQRLAQLEALREKDIPYLADERLMSDDPGTGEKDTQKSTESGNQGKEKITDDGSNGHEYVDLGLSVKWAAMNVGAARVSDHGGYFAWGETGNKDDYSWSTYKHGTSADDLSKYSYTDNGFALQMRDDAAYMNWGGEWRMPTGTEWEELCDRCNCTWEWTSADGTPGYRVTSKKAGYTDKSIFLPAGGYYRGCSIEGADSSGYYWSSTRNKPFADRALCLYFIPTFIGIGNNGFRNGGFSVRPVMK
;
A
#
# COMPACT_ATOMS: atom_id res chain seq x y z
N MET A 1 51.30 -54.02 -32.79
CA MET A 1 50.76 -53.87 -31.43
C MET A 1 49.97 -52.52 -31.39
N LEU A 2 48.68 -52.63 -31.48
CA LEU A 2 47.75 -51.46 -31.50
C LEU A 2 47.13 -51.38 -30.14
N TYR A 3 47.33 -50.27 -29.46
CA TYR A 3 46.58 -49.91 -28.20
C TYR A 3 45.25 -49.22 -28.51
N PRO A 4 44.15 -49.60 -27.85
CA PRO A 4 42.88 -48.98 -28.09
C PRO A 4 42.79 -47.65 -27.32
N ARG A 5 42.25 -46.59 -27.99
CA ARG A 5 41.91 -45.31 -27.42
C ARG A 5 40.72 -45.45 -26.47
N ALA A 6 40.92 -45.10 -25.21
CA ALA A 6 39.85 -44.95 -24.21
C ALA A 6 38.96 -43.76 -24.56
N GLY A 7 37.68 -44.04 -24.76
CA GLY A 7 36.65 -43.01 -24.96
C GLY A 7 36.38 -42.26 -23.67
N PHE A 8 36.68 -40.96 -23.66
CA PHE A 8 36.24 -40.07 -22.60
C PHE A 8 34.76 -39.74 -22.82
N THR A 9 33.90 -40.43 -22.10
CA THR A 9 32.51 -39.99 -21.93
C THR A 9 32.50 -38.71 -21.06
N LYS A 10 32.22 -37.58 -21.69
CA LYS A 10 31.89 -36.34 -21.00
C LYS A 10 30.60 -36.55 -20.18
N LYS A 11 30.72 -36.99 -18.92
CA LYS A 11 29.67 -36.82 -17.94
C LYS A 11 29.42 -35.31 -17.80
N ARG A 12 28.34 -34.82 -18.40
CA ARG A 12 27.79 -33.49 -18.09
C ARG A 12 27.59 -33.44 -16.57
N ARG A 13 28.47 -32.74 -15.86
CA ARG A 13 28.23 -32.30 -14.50
C ARG A 13 27.04 -31.36 -14.57
N LYS A 14 25.87 -31.87 -14.22
CA LYS A 14 24.69 -31.08 -13.87
C LYS A 14 25.07 -30.38 -12.57
N THR A 15 25.74 -29.24 -12.69
CA THR A 15 25.92 -28.31 -11.57
C THR A 15 24.53 -27.99 -11.09
N MET A 16 24.17 -28.51 -9.92
CA MET A 16 23.04 -27.99 -9.13
C MET A 16 23.29 -26.51 -8.92
N ARG A 17 22.73 -25.67 -9.78
CA ARG A 17 22.47 -24.25 -9.46
C ARG A 17 21.35 -24.27 -8.46
N SER A 18 21.75 -24.25 -7.20
CA SER A 18 20.88 -24.14 -6.04
C SER A 18 19.95 -22.94 -6.17
N GLY A 19 18.65 -23.16 -6.09
CA GLY A 19 17.72 -22.24 -5.46
C GLY A 19 17.08 -21.16 -6.31
N LEU A 20 17.48 -20.85 -7.54
CA LEU A 20 17.04 -19.66 -8.27
C LEU A 20 16.45 -19.92 -9.67
N GLY A 21 16.06 -21.15 -10.00
CA GLY A 21 15.44 -21.47 -11.29
C GLY A 21 14.17 -20.63 -11.58
N TRP A 22 13.45 -20.23 -10.57
CA TRP A 22 12.27 -19.37 -10.69
C TRP A 22 12.59 -17.91 -11.13
N GLN A 23 13.86 -17.49 -11.07
CA GLN A 23 14.32 -16.18 -11.59
C GLN A 23 14.70 -16.23 -13.07
N SER A 24 14.62 -17.39 -13.70
CA SER A 24 14.90 -17.53 -15.13
C SER A 24 13.92 -16.71 -15.97
N LEU A 25 14.43 -16.12 -17.05
CA LEU A 25 13.59 -15.49 -18.07
C LEU A 25 12.91 -16.52 -18.99
N ASP A 26 13.45 -17.74 -19.05
CA ASP A 26 12.83 -18.85 -19.76
C ASP A 26 11.57 -19.31 -18.98
N PRO A 27 10.37 -19.21 -19.58
CA PRO A 27 9.13 -19.60 -18.93
C PRO A 27 9.10 -21.06 -18.49
N MET A 28 9.66 -21.96 -19.28
CA MET A 28 9.67 -23.41 -18.99
C MET A 28 10.54 -23.71 -17.77
N GLU A 29 11.70 -23.10 -17.66
CA GLU A 29 12.59 -23.26 -16.52
C GLU A 29 11.99 -22.62 -15.25
N ALA A 30 11.49 -21.40 -15.36
CA ALA A 30 10.90 -20.67 -14.25
C ALA A 30 9.65 -21.38 -13.68
N VAL A 31 8.73 -21.78 -14.52
CA VAL A 31 7.51 -22.52 -14.14
C VAL A 31 7.84 -23.88 -13.55
N SER A 32 8.76 -24.63 -14.15
CA SER A 32 9.20 -25.92 -13.61
C SER A 32 9.79 -25.81 -12.21
N ALA A 33 10.57 -24.76 -11.94
CA ALA A 33 11.10 -24.49 -10.62
C ALA A 33 9.98 -24.21 -9.59
N VAL A 34 8.96 -23.44 -9.96
CA VAL A 34 7.83 -23.10 -9.06
C VAL A 34 6.96 -24.32 -8.78
N HIS A 35 6.79 -25.22 -9.73
CA HIS A 35 5.99 -26.45 -9.52
C HIS A 35 6.47 -27.29 -8.34
N SER A 36 7.77 -27.35 -8.10
CA SER A 36 8.37 -28.14 -7.03
C SER A 36 8.41 -27.45 -5.67
N ILE A 37 7.90 -26.22 -5.57
CA ILE A 37 7.94 -25.40 -4.35
C ILE A 37 6.58 -25.43 -3.66
N ASP A 38 6.54 -25.92 -2.41
CA ASP A 38 5.35 -25.90 -1.56
C ASP A 38 5.47 -24.95 -0.37
N ASN A 39 6.66 -24.39 -0.17
CA ASN A 39 6.90 -23.41 0.89
C ASN A 39 6.18 -22.09 0.55
N LYS A 40 5.17 -21.75 1.35
CA LYS A 40 4.33 -20.55 1.14
C LYS A 40 5.13 -19.25 1.14
N ASN A 41 6.14 -19.12 2.01
CA ASN A 41 6.97 -17.92 2.06
C ASN A 41 7.80 -17.77 0.78
N LEU A 42 8.31 -18.88 0.24
CA LEU A 42 9.04 -18.85 -1.03
C LEU A 42 8.11 -18.60 -2.21
N LEU A 43 6.92 -19.20 -2.24
CA LEU A 43 5.91 -18.92 -3.26
C LEU A 43 5.51 -17.45 -3.26
N LEU A 44 5.34 -16.86 -2.08
CA LEU A 44 5.05 -15.46 -1.93
C LEU A 44 6.17 -14.57 -2.49
N ARG A 45 7.40 -14.89 -2.14
CA ARG A 45 8.58 -14.21 -2.68
C ARG A 45 8.64 -14.31 -4.21
N ILE A 46 8.33 -15.47 -4.77
CA ILE A 46 8.28 -15.68 -6.22
C ILE A 46 7.19 -14.82 -6.87
N ALA A 47 6.00 -14.74 -6.26
CA ALA A 47 4.92 -13.90 -6.76
C ALA A 47 5.34 -12.45 -6.94
N TYR A 48 6.17 -11.90 -6.03
CA TYR A 48 6.63 -10.51 -6.10
C TYR A 48 7.92 -10.31 -6.89
N GLU A 49 8.88 -11.24 -6.83
CA GLU A 49 10.23 -11.02 -7.31
C GLU A 49 10.57 -11.74 -8.63
N ALA A 50 9.78 -12.74 -9.03
CA ALA A 50 10.07 -13.45 -10.26
C ALA A 50 9.96 -12.51 -11.47
N ARG A 51 11.00 -12.51 -12.30
CA ARG A 51 11.02 -11.72 -13.54
C ARG A 51 10.02 -12.25 -14.56
N ASN A 52 9.80 -13.56 -14.56
CA ASN A 52 8.88 -14.20 -15.47
C ASN A 52 7.44 -14.12 -14.93
N PRO A 53 6.47 -13.55 -15.69
CA PRO A 53 5.08 -13.40 -15.27
C PRO A 53 4.37 -14.76 -15.05
N GLU A 54 4.75 -15.81 -15.78
CA GLU A 54 4.17 -17.14 -15.59
C GLU A 54 4.60 -17.77 -14.25
N ALA A 55 5.83 -17.49 -13.78
CA ALA A 55 6.27 -17.92 -12.46
C ALA A 55 5.50 -17.20 -11.36
N ARG A 56 5.28 -15.86 -11.49
CA ARG A 56 4.46 -15.09 -10.54
C ARG A 56 3.02 -15.61 -10.49
N ARG A 57 2.42 -15.78 -11.67
CA ARG A 57 1.06 -16.33 -11.82
C ARG A 57 0.92 -17.70 -11.12
N LEU A 58 1.83 -18.62 -11.39
CA LEU A 58 1.77 -19.96 -10.80
C LEU A 58 1.95 -19.94 -9.28
N ALA A 59 2.85 -19.10 -8.78
CA ALA A 59 3.04 -18.94 -7.34
C ALA A 59 1.77 -18.46 -6.65
N LEU A 60 1.09 -17.46 -7.19
CA LEU A 60 -0.19 -16.95 -6.69
C LEU A 60 -1.28 -18.02 -6.65
N ILE A 61 -1.41 -18.81 -7.74
CA ILE A 61 -2.38 -19.90 -7.81
C ILE A 61 -2.07 -20.99 -6.77
N LYS A 62 -0.80 -21.39 -6.62
CA LYS A 62 -0.41 -22.38 -5.61
C LYS A 62 -0.67 -21.92 -4.18
N MET A 63 -0.58 -20.63 -3.93
CA MET A 63 -0.88 -20.05 -2.61
C MET A 63 -2.38 -20.06 -2.29
N GLY A 64 -3.24 -19.85 -3.27
CA GLY A 64 -4.68 -19.82 -3.10
C GLY A 64 -5.20 -18.65 -2.26
N ASP A 65 -4.39 -17.62 -2.03
CA ASP A 65 -4.73 -16.45 -1.23
C ASP A 65 -5.54 -15.45 -2.07
N LYS A 66 -6.83 -15.33 -1.78
CA LYS A 66 -7.78 -14.49 -2.54
C LYS A 66 -7.50 -12.99 -2.39
N GLU A 67 -7.08 -12.53 -1.21
CA GLU A 67 -6.73 -11.11 -0.99
C GLU A 67 -5.47 -10.74 -1.81
N LEU A 68 -4.48 -11.63 -1.81
CA LEU A 68 -3.28 -11.45 -2.59
C LEU A 68 -3.58 -11.46 -4.10
N MET A 69 -4.42 -12.39 -4.56
CA MET A 69 -4.86 -12.43 -5.96
C MET A 69 -5.58 -11.15 -6.37
N ALA A 70 -6.43 -10.59 -5.50
CA ALA A 70 -7.11 -9.31 -5.72
C ALA A 70 -6.13 -8.15 -5.88
N SER A 71 -5.09 -8.10 -5.05
CA SER A 71 -4.01 -7.11 -5.17
C SER A 71 -3.27 -7.22 -6.50
N PHE A 72 -2.88 -8.44 -6.90
CA PHE A 72 -2.16 -8.66 -8.16
C PHE A 72 -3.04 -8.47 -9.40
N ALA A 73 -4.34 -8.70 -9.28
CA ALA A 73 -5.29 -8.41 -10.36
C ALA A 73 -5.34 -6.91 -10.72
N GLN A 74 -5.07 -6.04 -9.75
CA GLN A 74 -5.09 -4.60 -9.92
C GLN A 74 -3.72 -4.00 -10.26
N SER A 75 -2.61 -4.60 -9.77
CA SER A 75 -1.33 -3.90 -9.70
C SER A 75 -0.14 -4.61 -10.36
N ASP A 76 -0.25 -5.88 -10.79
CA ASP A 76 0.90 -6.52 -11.46
C ASP A 76 1.21 -5.83 -12.78
N ILE A 77 2.49 -5.57 -13.03
CA ILE A 77 2.97 -4.93 -14.26
C ILE A 77 2.60 -5.73 -15.52
N SER A 78 2.45 -7.06 -15.40
CA SER A 78 2.12 -7.93 -16.52
C SER A 78 0.60 -8.13 -16.67
N PRO A 79 0.02 -7.77 -17.83
CA PRO A 79 -1.38 -8.07 -18.11
C PRO A 79 -1.72 -9.58 -18.03
N ILE A 80 -0.72 -10.45 -18.28
CA ILE A 80 -0.88 -11.90 -18.16
C ILE A 80 -1.24 -12.29 -16.72
N VAL A 81 -0.55 -11.73 -15.73
CA VAL A 81 -0.81 -11.98 -14.31
C VAL A 81 -2.15 -11.37 -13.93
N ARG A 82 -2.41 -10.07 -14.23
CA ARG A 82 -3.66 -9.39 -13.91
C ARG A 82 -4.86 -10.15 -14.47
N ARG A 83 -4.83 -10.48 -15.77
CA ARG A 83 -5.88 -11.25 -16.45
C ARG A 83 -6.17 -12.59 -15.79
N ARG A 84 -5.14 -13.30 -15.33
CA ARG A 84 -5.35 -14.60 -14.67
C ARG A 84 -5.92 -14.43 -13.28
N MET A 85 -5.43 -13.46 -12.51
CA MET A 85 -5.94 -13.22 -11.16
C MET A 85 -7.40 -12.79 -11.16
N VAL A 86 -7.81 -11.93 -12.07
CA VAL A 86 -9.22 -11.52 -12.24
C VAL A 86 -10.17 -12.72 -12.34
N ARG A 87 -9.76 -13.80 -12.99
CA ARG A 87 -10.60 -15.01 -13.13
C ARG A 87 -10.82 -15.77 -11.82
N GLU A 88 -9.96 -15.55 -10.85
CA GLU A 88 -10.02 -16.19 -9.52
C GLU A 88 -10.77 -15.34 -8.49
N LEU A 89 -11.17 -14.10 -8.84
CA LEU A 89 -11.86 -13.18 -7.92
C LEU A 89 -13.35 -13.51 -7.84
N ASP A 90 -13.90 -13.30 -6.64
CA ASP A 90 -15.32 -13.47 -6.36
C ASP A 90 -16.00 -12.13 -5.99
N ASP A 91 -15.21 -11.06 -5.83
CA ASP A 91 -15.68 -9.70 -5.53
C ASP A 91 -16.18 -9.02 -6.81
N ILE A 92 -17.51 -8.90 -6.94
CA ILE A 92 -18.20 -8.34 -8.10
C ILE A 92 -17.81 -6.86 -8.30
N GLU A 93 -17.71 -6.07 -7.21
CA GLU A 93 -17.40 -4.64 -7.32
C GLU A 93 -15.96 -4.43 -7.81
N LEU A 94 -15.03 -5.22 -7.29
CA LEU A 94 -13.64 -5.17 -7.74
C LEU A 94 -13.51 -5.61 -9.20
N VAL A 95 -14.15 -6.70 -9.58
CA VAL A 95 -14.13 -7.21 -10.97
C VAL A 95 -14.75 -6.20 -11.93
N SER A 96 -15.86 -5.52 -11.54
CA SER A 96 -16.47 -4.45 -12.34
C SER A 96 -15.53 -3.28 -12.53
N ARG A 97 -14.87 -2.82 -11.47
CA ARG A 97 -13.87 -1.73 -11.58
C ARG A 97 -12.73 -2.07 -12.53
N ILE A 98 -12.23 -3.30 -12.49
CA ILE A 98 -11.18 -3.76 -13.40
C ILE A 98 -11.69 -3.83 -14.84
N ALA A 99 -12.94 -4.28 -15.04
CA ALA A 99 -13.57 -4.36 -16.36
C ALA A 99 -13.70 -3.00 -17.06
N ASP A 100 -13.83 -1.93 -16.28
CA ASP A 100 -13.98 -0.56 -16.79
C ASP A 100 -12.63 0.17 -16.94
N ASN A 101 -11.69 -0.06 -16.02
CA ASN A 101 -10.55 0.84 -15.85
C ASN A 101 -9.17 0.22 -16.11
N ASP A 102 -9.00 -1.09 -16.28
CA ASP A 102 -7.67 -1.66 -16.56
C ASP A 102 -7.14 -1.16 -17.91
N ASP A 103 -5.88 -0.78 -17.98
CA ASP A 103 -5.25 -0.25 -19.17
C ASP A 103 -5.21 -1.28 -20.32
N ASP A 104 -5.10 -2.57 -19.99
CA ASP A 104 -5.00 -3.66 -20.97
C ASP A 104 -6.39 -4.18 -21.37
N ARG A 105 -6.66 -4.16 -22.69
CA ARG A 105 -7.94 -4.64 -23.25
C ARG A 105 -8.24 -6.09 -22.90
N SER A 106 -7.22 -6.95 -22.85
CA SER A 106 -7.41 -8.39 -22.58
C SER A 106 -7.76 -8.66 -21.11
N VAL A 107 -7.30 -7.80 -20.21
CA VAL A 107 -7.68 -7.83 -18.79
C VAL A 107 -9.12 -7.38 -18.63
N ARG A 108 -9.51 -6.24 -19.24
CA ARG A 108 -10.91 -5.77 -19.21
C ARG A 108 -11.88 -6.82 -19.74
N GLU A 109 -11.56 -7.46 -20.86
CA GLU A 109 -12.41 -8.53 -21.43
C GLU A 109 -12.54 -9.73 -20.51
N SER A 110 -11.43 -10.14 -19.86
CA SER A 110 -11.44 -11.23 -18.88
C SER A 110 -12.27 -10.88 -17.64
N ALA A 111 -12.22 -9.61 -17.23
CA ALA A 111 -13.03 -9.12 -16.12
C ALA A 111 -14.53 -9.11 -16.46
N ARG A 112 -14.92 -8.69 -17.65
CA ARG A 112 -16.33 -8.77 -18.13
C ARG A 112 -16.84 -10.20 -18.18
N GLN A 113 -16.01 -11.13 -18.66
CA GLN A 113 -16.37 -12.57 -18.66
C GLN A 113 -16.54 -13.10 -17.24
N ARG A 114 -15.67 -12.69 -16.31
CA ARG A 114 -15.78 -13.10 -14.89
C ARG A 114 -17.02 -12.50 -14.24
N LEU A 115 -17.31 -11.23 -14.50
CA LEU A 115 -18.50 -10.56 -13.99
C LEU A 115 -19.77 -11.28 -14.40
N ALA A 116 -19.92 -11.60 -15.69
CA ALA A 116 -21.08 -12.37 -16.20
C ALA A 116 -21.21 -13.75 -15.53
N GLN A 117 -20.09 -14.43 -15.22
CA GLN A 117 -20.11 -15.69 -14.49
C GLN A 117 -20.61 -15.54 -13.06
N LEU A 118 -20.16 -14.49 -12.36
CA LEU A 118 -20.54 -14.22 -10.97
C LEU A 118 -22.02 -13.83 -10.86
N GLU A 119 -22.52 -13.03 -11.81
CA GLU A 119 -23.92 -12.64 -11.90
C GLU A 119 -24.82 -13.86 -12.17
N ALA A 120 -24.42 -14.72 -13.11
CA ALA A 120 -25.15 -15.96 -13.39
C ALA A 120 -25.18 -16.96 -12.21
N LEU A 121 -24.13 -16.96 -11.38
CA LEU A 121 -24.13 -17.77 -10.14
C LEU A 121 -25.09 -17.18 -9.11
N ARG A 122 -25.11 -15.86 -8.96
CA ARG A 122 -26.00 -15.15 -8.04
C ARG A 122 -27.49 -15.36 -8.39
N GLU A 123 -27.83 -15.39 -9.69
CA GLU A 123 -29.21 -15.66 -10.13
C GLU A 123 -29.66 -17.07 -9.80
N LYS A 124 -28.75 -18.06 -9.78
CA LYS A 124 -29.05 -19.45 -9.43
C LYS A 124 -29.24 -19.69 -7.94
N ASP A 125 -28.63 -18.84 -7.10
CA ASP A 125 -28.68 -18.95 -5.63
C ASP A 125 -29.84 -18.14 -5.01
N ILE A 126 -30.70 -17.48 -5.82
CA ILE A 126 -31.92 -16.86 -5.35
C ILE A 126 -33.01 -17.94 -5.31
N PRO A 127 -33.41 -18.49 -4.14
CA PRO A 127 -34.63 -19.29 -4.06
C PRO A 127 -35.79 -18.39 -4.41
N TYR A 128 -36.66 -18.88 -5.29
CA TYR A 128 -37.93 -18.30 -5.67
C TYR A 128 -38.74 -17.89 -4.42
N LEU A 129 -38.59 -16.62 -3.99
CA LEU A 129 -39.53 -15.96 -3.09
C LEU A 129 -40.46 -15.09 -3.94
N ALA A 130 -41.35 -15.77 -4.67
CA ALA A 130 -42.57 -15.16 -5.16
C ALA A 130 -43.65 -15.33 -4.08
N ASP A 131 -44.36 -14.24 -3.85
CA ASP A 131 -45.63 -14.15 -3.11
C ASP A 131 -45.57 -14.05 -1.58
N GLU A 132 -45.35 -12.79 -1.11
CA GLU A 132 -46.15 -12.25 0.02
C GLU A 132 -46.08 -10.72 0.01
N ARG A 133 -46.75 -10.08 -0.95
CA ARG A 133 -47.19 -8.70 -0.88
C ARG A 133 -48.67 -8.63 -1.02
N LEU A 134 -49.35 -8.79 0.09
CA LEU A 134 -50.72 -8.27 0.27
C LEU A 134 -51.03 -8.20 1.77
N MET A 135 -51.47 -7.00 2.17
CA MET A 135 -52.08 -6.66 3.47
C MET A 135 -51.12 -6.17 4.57
N SER A 136 -50.99 -4.87 4.80
CA SER A 136 -51.96 -4.11 5.57
C SER A 136 -51.59 -2.63 5.62
N ASP A 137 -52.57 -1.81 5.27
CA ASP A 137 -52.67 -0.40 5.58
C ASP A 137 -52.83 -0.20 7.10
N ASP A 138 -52.19 0.81 7.67
CA ASP A 138 -52.87 1.79 8.55
C ASP A 138 -52.03 3.04 8.80
N PRO A 139 -52.60 4.22 8.75
CA PRO A 139 -51.91 5.51 8.99
C PRO A 139 -52.26 6.08 10.36
N GLY A 140 -51.32 6.71 11.00
CA GLY A 140 -51.60 7.48 12.27
C GLY A 140 -50.43 8.39 12.66
N THR A 141 -50.48 9.59 12.23
CA THR A 141 -50.71 10.89 12.92
C THR A 141 -49.80 11.27 14.08
N GLY A 142 -49.13 12.42 13.88
CA GLY A 142 -49.03 13.57 14.78
C GLY A 142 -47.94 13.46 15.86
N GLU A 143 -47.23 14.43 16.23
CA GLU A 143 -47.41 15.87 16.35
C GLU A 143 -46.08 16.57 16.60
N LYS A 144 -46.03 17.85 16.31
CA LYS A 144 -44.99 18.84 16.56
C LYS A 144 -44.85 19.11 18.05
N ASP A 145 -43.63 19.45 18.48
CA ASP A 145 -43.51 20.63 19.36
C ASP A 145 -42.14 21.31 19.23
N THR A 146 -42.29 22.58 18.98
CA THR A 146 -41.28 23.65 18.96
C THR A 146 -41.15 24.22 20.36
N GLN A 147 -39.96 24.44 20.87
CA GLN A 147 -39.74 25.56 21.80
C GLN A 147 -38.34 26.18 21.67
N LYS A 148 -38.41 27.48 21.55
CA LYS A 148 -37.41 28.54 21.40
C LYS A 148 -37.24 29.21 22.76
N SER A 149 -36.01 29.49 23.17
CA SER A 149 -35.66 30.64 24.06
C SER A 149 -34.14 30.72 24.21
N THR A 150 -33.58 31.73 23.74
CA THR A 150 -33.22 33.10 24.18
C THR A 150 -31.83 33.19 24.82
N GLU A 151 -31.11 34.12 24.26
CA GLU A 151 -29.77 34.62 24.56
C GLU A 151 -29.55 35.00 26.03
N SER A 152 -28.31 34.81 26.50
CA SER A 152 -27.66 35.80 27.34
C SER A 152 -26.16 35.69 27.26
N GLY A 153 -25.50 36.75 26.90
CA GLY A 153 -24.06 36.86 26.77
C GLY A 153 -23.32 36.76 28.08
N ASN A 154 -22.16 36.19 28.02
CA ASN A 154 -21.09 36.49 28.96
C ASN A 154 -19.75 36.42 28.28
N GLN A 155 -19.02 37.53 28.28
CA GLN A 155 -17.61 37.62 27.92
C GLN A 155 -16.79 36.79 28.94
N GLY A 156 -16.01 35.84 28.46
CA GLY A 156 -15.09 35.12 29.31
C GLY A 156 -14.21 34.19 28.55
N LYS A 157 -12.98 34.57 28.37
CA LYS A 157 -11.78 33.73 28.08
C LYS A 157 -12.02 32.64 27.04
N GLU A 158 -11.50 32.86 25.84
CA GLU A 158 -11.26 31.75 24.89
C GLU A 158 -10.54 30.62 25.61
N LYS A 159 -11.28 29.58 25.86
CA LYS A 159 -10.76 28.28 26.22
C LYS A 159 -10.10 27.81 24.94
N ILE A 160 -8.77 27.85 24.86
CA ILE A 160 -8.01 27.12 23.82
C ILE A 160 -8.46 25.68 23.98
N THR A 161 -9.41 25.27 23.17
CA THR A 161 -9.75 23.85 23.03
C THR A 161 -8.56 23.25 22.32
N ASP A 162 -7.81 22.39 23.02
CA ASP A 162 -6.78 21.56 22.40
C ASP A 162 -7.51 20.77 21.31
N ASP A 163 -7.24 21.11 20.05
CA ASP A 163 -7.82 20.46 18.86
C ASP A 163 -7.08 19.17 18.48
N GLY A 164 -6.21 18.69 19.38
CA GLY A 164 -5.38 17.50 19.18
C GLY A 164 -4.14 17.72 18.31
N SER A 165 -3.98 18.92 17.73
CA SER A 165 -2.86 19.24 16.82
C SER A 165 -1.53 19.46 17.54
N ASN A 166 -1.56 19.62 18.85
CA ASN A 166 -0.39 19.91 19.68
C ASN A 166 0.50 21.04 19.10
N GLY A 167 -0.15 22.06 18.51
CA GLY A 167 0.49 23.22 17.91
C GLY A 167 1.12 23.02 16.51
N HIS A 168 0.91 21.86 15.89
CA HIS A 168 1.33 21.61 14.51
C HIS A 168 0.22 21.93 13.51
N GLU A 169 0.59 22.56 12.39
CA GLU A 169 -0.35 22.93 11.34
C GLU A 169 -0.83 21.73 10.53
N TYR A 170 -2.10 21.75 10.15
CA TYR A 170 -2.71 20.74 9.30
C TYR A 170 -3.58 21.34 8.20
N VAL A 171 -3.86 20.54 7.20
CA VAL A 171 -4.79 20.83 6.11
C VAL A 171 -5.87 19.74 6.09
N ASP A 172 -7.11 20.18 6.20
CA ASP A 172 -8.26 19.33 5.95
C ASP A 172 -8.54 19.31 4.44
N LEU A 173 -8.38 18.14 3.83
CA LEU A 173 -8.63 17.90 2.41
C LEU A 173 -10.04 17.36 2.16
N GLY A 174 -10.90 17.26 3.18
CA GLY A 174 -12.21 16.61 3.10
C GLY A 174 -12.11 15.09 2.95
N LEU A 175 -11.01 14.49 3.43
CA LEU A 175 -10.74 13.06 3.45
C LEU A 175 -11.02 12.47 4.84
N SER A 176 -10.75 11.18 5.02
CA SER A 176 -10.98 10.49 6.29
C SER A 176 -10.11 11.00 7.45
N VAL A 177 -9.02 11.70 7.14
CA VAL A 177 -8.07 12.29 8.10
C VAL A 177 -7.58 13.65 7.61
N LYS A 178 -7.16 14.48 8.55
CA LYS A 178 -6.44 15.74 8.28
C LYS A 178 -4.96 15.45 8.13
N TRP A 179 -4.33 16.12 7.19
CA TRP A 179 -2.92 15.92 6.85
C TRP A 179 -2.04 17.03 7.42
N ALA A 180 -0.93 16.71 8.04
CA ALA A 180 0.04 17.69 8.48
C ALA A 180 0.49 18.57 7.31
N ALA A 181 0.74 19.86 7.55
CA ALA A 181 1.30 20.76 6.55
C ALA A 181 2.75 20.41 6.20
N MET A 182 3.49 19.83 7.14
CA MET A 182 4.92 19.55 7.04
C MET A 182 5.26 18.10 7.41
N ASN A 183 6.44 17.64 7.04
CA ASN A 183 7.01 16.36 7.48
C ASN A 183 7.49 16.45 8.94
N VAL A 184 7.58 15.32 9.65
CA VAL A 184 8.25 15.28 10.95
C VAL A 184 9.68 15.78 10.82
N GLY A 185 10.08 16.72 11.68
CA GLY A 185 11.41 17.32 11.69
C GLY A 185 11.63 18.41 10.64
N ALA A 186 10.61 18.79 9.85
CA ALA A 186 10.66 19.92 8.94
C ALA A 186 10.31 21.24 9.66
N ALA A 187 10.93 22.34 9.27
CA ALA A 187 10.61 23.69 9.72
C ALA A 187 9.74 24.44 8.69
N ARG A 188 9.73 24.02 7.42
CA ARG A 188 8.97 24.61 6.32
C ARG A 188 8.31 23.50 5.50
N VAL A 189 7.27 23.86 4.76
CA VAL A 189 6.55 22.90 3.89
C VAL A 189 7.44 22.29 2.80
N SER A 190 8.49 22.99 2.40
CA SER A 190 9.49 22.58 1.40
C SER A 190 10.59 21.68 1.94
N ASP A 191 10.77 21.61 3.27
CA ASP A 191 11.84 20.82 3.86
C ASP A 191 11.50 19.32 3.82
N HIS A 192 12.51 18.48 3.55
CA HIS A 192 12.36 17.02 3.54
C HIS A 192 12.01 16.46 4.93
N GLY A 193 12.40 17.17 6.01
CA GLY A 193 12.24 16.72 7.39
C GLY A 193 13.22 15.63 7.78
N GLY A 194 12.88 14.88 8.81
CA GLY A 194 13.66 13.74 9.27
C GLY A 194 13.40 12.48 8.45
N TYR A 195 14.37 11.56 8.54
CA TYR A 195 14.24 10.23 7.96
C TYR A 195 14.16 9.20 9.09
N PHE A 196 13.28 8.23 8.95
CA PHE A 196 13.01 7.24 9.99
C PHE A 196 13.04 5.84 9.40
N ALA A 197 13.69 4.91 10.10
CA ALA A 197 13.46 3.50 9.80
C ALA A 197 12.07 3.09 10.37
N TRP A 198 11.40 2.15 9.74
CA TRP A 198 10.04 1.80 10.11
C TRP A 198 9.95 1.21 11.52
N GLY A 199 9.17 1.84 12.39
CA GLY A 199 9.09 1.46 13.81
C GLY A 199 10.18 2.08 14.68
N GLU A 200 11.01 2.96 14.13
CA GLU A 200 11.95 3.79 14.87
C GLU A 200 11.48 5.24 14.90
N THR A 201 11.77 5.95 15.96
CA THR A 201 11.21 7.27 16.26
C THR A 201 12.24 8.38 16.25
N GLY A 202 13.50 8.06 15.99
CA GLY A 202 14.61 9.01 15.85
C GLY A 202 15.33 8.88 14.52
N ASN A 203 15.99 9.98 14.13
CA ASN A 203 16.93 9.99 13.00
C ASN A 203 18.21 9.27 13.38
N LYS A 204 18.91 8.75 12.38
CA LYS A 204 20.22 8.11 12.54
C LYS A 204 21.09 8.32 11.29
N ASP A 205 22.37 8.02 11.39
CA ASP A 205 23.33 8.22 10.29
C ASP A 205 23.47 6.98 9.40
N ASP A 206 23.10 5.80 9.90
CA ASP A 206 23.18 4.53 9.18
C ASP A 206 21.84 3.78 9.22
N TYR A 207 21.26 3.59 8.05
CA TYR A 207 20.01 2.86 7.81
C TYR A 207 20.28 1.46 7.27
N SER A 208 21.28 0.79 7.82
CA SER A 208 21.54 -0.64 7.54
C SER A 208 20.79 -1.57 8.49
N TRP A 209 20.73 -2.86 8.15
CA TRP A 209 20.15 -3.85 9.04
C TRP A 209 20.89 -3.98 10.38
N SER A 210 22.22 -3.74 10.39
CA SER A 210 23.04 -3.83 11.61
C SER A 210 22.68 -2.77 12.66
N THR A 211 22.05 -1.68 12.25
CA THR A 211 21.62 -0.57 13.13
C THR A 211 20.11 -0.54 13.33
N TYR A 212 19.35 -1.44 12.69
CA TYR A 212 17.91 -1.46 12.81
C TYR A 212 17.47 -2.03 14.17
N LYS A 213 16.62 -1.29 14.88
CA LYS A 213 16.18 -1.58 16.26
C LYS A 213 15.44 -2.92 16.39
N HIS A 214 14.70 -3.33 15.36
CA HIS A 214 13.78 -4.46 15.43
C HIS A 214 14.28 -5.71 14.69
N GLY A 215 15.59 -5.82 14.45
CA GLY A 215 16.20 -7.00 13.83
C GLY A 215 17.54 -6.68 13.17
N THR A 216 18.35 -7.69 12.96
CA THR A 216 19.68 -7.58 12.34
C THR A 216 19.70 -8.01 10.88
N SER A 217 18.60 -8.59 10.42
CA SER A 217 18.40 -9.02 9.03
C SER A 217 16.91 -9.14 8.70
N ALA A 218 16.60 -9.38 7.43
CA ALA A 218 15.24 -9.65 6.98
C ALA A 218 14.61 -10.90 7.63
N ASP A 219 15.44 -11.86 8.01
CA ASP A 219 15.01 -13.14 8.60
C ASP A 219 15.07 -13.15 10.14
N ASP A 220 15.66 -12.11 10.73
CA ASP A 220 15.83 -11.98 12.19
C ASP A 220 15.12 -10.71 12.69
N LEU A 221 13.80 -10.77 12.72
CA LEU A 221 12.95 -9.67 13.20
C LEU A 221 12.43 -9.97 14.58
N SER A 222 12.78 -9.13 15.54
CA SER A 222 12.36 -9.25 16.96
C SER A 222 10.96 -8.69 17.22
N LYS A 223 10.40 -7.88 16.28
CA LYS A 223 9.08 -7.25 16.38
C LYS A 223 8.44 -7.06 15.03
N TYR A 224 7.10 -7.14 15.00
CA TYR A 224 6.32 -7.07 13.75
C TYR A 224 6.73 -8.16 12.75
N SER A 225 7.14 -9.32 13.27
CA SER A 225 7.48 -10.52 12.52
C SER A 225 6.23 -11.21 11.97
N TYR A 226 6.40 -12.31 11.24
CA TYR A 226 5.27 -13.10 10.74
C TYR A 226 4.39 -13.68 11.83
N THR A 227 4.94 -13.90 13.02
CA THR A 227 4.24 -14.47 14.17
C THR A 227 3.45 -13.44 14.97
N ASP A 228 3.72 -12.15 14.74
CA ASP A 228 3.02 -11.07 15.43
C ASP A 228 1.69 -10.77 14.70
N ASN A 229 0.59 -10.78 15.45
CA ASN A 229 -0.74 -10.48 14.90
C ASN A 229 -0.97 -8.98 14.62
N GLY A 230 0.01 -8.11 14.86
CA GLY A 230 -0.09 -6.67 14.63
C GLY A 230 0.14 -6.31 13.16
N PHE A 231 -0.84 -5.64 12.54
CA PHE A 231 -0.75 -5.14 11.16
C PHE A 231 -0.30 -3.69 11.04
N ALA A 232 -0.21 -2.98 12.16
CA ALA A 232 0.18 -1.59 12.22
C ALA A 232 1.16 -1.34 13.37
N LEU A 233 1.92 -0.25 13.28
CA LEU A 233 2.80 0.20 14.36
C LEU A 233 2.02 0.48 15.64
N GLN A 234 2.61 0.11 16.76
CA GLN A 234 2.17 0.59 18.07
C GLN A 234 2.58 2.05 18.22
N MET A 235 1.80 2.85 18.96
CA MET A 235 2.05 4.29 19.14
C MET A 235 3.48 4.61 19.58
N ARG A 236 4.06 3.81 20.47
CA ARG A 236 5.47 3.97 20.96
C ARG A 236 6.55 3.75 19.89
N ASP A 237 6.18 3.18 18.73
CA ASP A 237 7.07 2.96 17.57
C ASP A 237 6.64 3.81 16.37
N ASP A 238 5.64 4.69 16.55
CA ASP A 238 5.16 5.62 15.54
C ASP A 238 5.95 6.93 15.63
N ALA A 239 6.70 7.24 14.57
CA ALA A 239 7.57 8.42 14.56
C ALA A 239 6.78 9.74 14.64
N ALA A 240 5.59 9.81 14.04
CA ALA A 240 4.76 11.00 14.12
C ALA A 240 4.26 11.22 15.55
N TYR A 241 3.69 10.18 16.17
CA TYR A 241 3.21 10.27 17.54
C TYR A 241 4.32 10.61 18.55
N MET A 242 5.46 9.95 18.43
CA MET A 242 6.55 10.14 19.40
C MET A 242 7.24 11.49 19.28
N ASN A 243 7.23 12.11 18.09
CA ASN A 243 7.86 13.42 17.91
C ASN A 243 6.90 14.60 18.13
N TRP A 244 5.60 14.42 17.78
CA TRP A 244 4.61 15.50 17.83
C TRP A 244 3.57 15.36 18.95
N GLY A 245 3.29 14.13 19.40
CA GLY A 245 2.27 13.88 20.43
C GLY A 245 0.85 14.17 19.95
N GLY A 246 -0.05 14.50 20.88
CA GLY A 246 -1.45 14.79 20.57
C GLY A 246 -2.17 13.62 19.87
N GLU A 247 -2.93 13.93 18.82
CA GLU A 247 -3.60 12.93 17.98
C GLU A 247 -2.78 12.51 16.74
N TRP A 248 -1.58 13.04 16.60
CA TRP A 248 -0.72 12.77 15.45
C TRP A 248 -0.25 11.32 15.40
N ARG A 249 -0.29 10.76 14.22
CA ARG A 249 0.25 9.42 13.91
C ARG A 249 0.71 9.33 12.45
N MET A 250 1.43 8.29 12.12
CA MET A 250 1.70 7.96 10.74
C MET A 250 0.40 7.52 10.05
N PRO A 251 0.20 7.88 8.78
CA PRO A 251 -0.95 7.42 8.00
C PRO A 251 -0.89 5.89 7.80
N THR A 252 -2.04 5.27 7.68
CA THR A 252 -2.17 3.88 7.22
C THR A 252 -1.95 3.78 5.71
N GLY A 253 -1.76 2.56 5.19
CA GLY A 253 -1.74 2.31 3.74
C GLY A 253 -3.02 2.78 3.06
N THR A 254 -4.18 2.51 3.68
CA THR A 254 -5.50 2.90 3.14
C THR A 254 -5.69 4.42 3.08
N GLU A 255 -5.18 5.18 4.05
CA GLU A 255 -5.23 6.65 4.02
C GLU A 255 -4.31 7.22 2.93
N TRP A 256 -3.17 6.60 2.67
CA TRP A 256 -2.36 6.92 1.48
C TRP A 256 -3.09 6.58 0.18
N GLU A 257 -3.76 5.42 0.10
CA GLU A 257 -4.59 5.04 -1.06
C GLU A 257 -5.70 6.05 -1.30
N GLU A 258 -6.39 6.50 -0.24
CA GLU A 258 -7.42 7.53 -0.32
C GLU A 258 -6.87 8.85 -0.88
N LEU A 259 -5.68 9.28 -0.43
CA LEU A 259 -5.02 10.49 -0.93
C LEU A 259 -4.58 10.35 -2.40
N CYS A 260 -4.13 9.15 -2.80
CA CYS A 260 -3.69 8.85 -4.17
C CYS A 260 -4.84 8.67 -5.15
N ASP A 261 -6.07 8.45 -4.67
CA ASP A 261 -7.24 8.30 -5.54
C ASP A 261 -7.49 9.58 -6.34
N ARG A 262 -7.46 9.46 -7.66
CA ARG A 262 -7.69 10.57 -8.61
C ARG A 262 -9.10 11.16 -8.53
N CYS A 263 -10.05 10.45 -7.94
CA CYS A 263 -11.37 10.99 -7.63
C CYS A 263 -11.36 11.94 -6.43
N ASN A 264 -10.40 11.76 -5.52
CA ASN A 264 -10.27 12.54 -4.30
C ASN A 264 -9.33 13.74 -4.45
N CYS A 265 -8.19 13.56 -5.12
CA CYS A 265 -7.15 14.58 -5.23
C CYS A 265 -6.55 14.68 -6.64
N THR A 266 -6.01 15.85 -6.96
CA THR A 266 -5.08 16.04 -8.09
C THR A 266 -3.66 16.10 -7.55
N TRP A 267 -2.72 15.55 -8.34
CA TRP A 267 -1.30 15.54 -8.03
C TRP A 267 -0.56 16.26 -9.13
N GLU A 268 0.14 17.34 -8.79
CA GLU A 268 0.91 18.17 -9.71
C GLU A 268 2.37 18.17 -9.28
N TRP A 269 3.27 17.70 -10.18
CA TRP A 269 4.70 17.82 -9.96
C TRP A 269 5.12 19.28 -10.11
N THR A 270 5.70 19.85 -9.05
CA THR A 270 6.07 21.26 -8.95
C THR A 270 7.22 21.43 -7.99
N SER A 271 7.50 22.67 -7.57
CA SER A 271 8.45 22.97 -6.53
C SER A 271 7.88 23.97 -5.51
N ALA A 272 8.33 23.85 -4.26
CA ALA A 272 8.11 24.84 -3.21
C ALA A 272 9.48 25.29 -2.68
N ASP A 273 9.72 26.59 -2.66
CA ASP A 273 11.02 27.21 -2.26
C ASP A 273 12.23 26.56 -2.94
N GLY A 274 12.07 26.13 -4.20
CA GLY A 274 13.10 25.45 -4.97
C GLY A 274 13.22 23.93 -4.77
N THR A 275 12.54 23.36 -3.77
CA THR A 275 12.50 21.90 -3.53
C THR A 275 11.44 21.25 -4.42
N PRO A 276 11.81 20.28 -5.29
CA PRO A 276 10.84 19.54 -6.11
C PRO A 276 9.94 18.63 -5.26
N GLY A 277 8.74 18.38 -5.76
CA GLY A 277 7.79 17.50 -5.10
C GLY A 277 6.41 17.53 -5.73
N TYR A 278 5.44 16.97 -5.04
CA TYR A 278 4.04 17.01 -5.47
C TYR A 278 3.20 17.97 -4.63
N ARG A 279 2.48 18.87 -5.31
CA ARG A 279 1.31 19.51 -4.73
C ARG A 279 0.12 18.59 -4.91
N VAL A 280 -0.52 18.26 -3.79
CA VAL A 280 -1.72 17.42 -3.75
C VAL A 280 -2.89 18.29 -3.36
N THR A 281 -3.82 18.51 -4.28
CA THR A 281 -4.98 19.39 -4.08
C THR A 281 -6.26 18.58 -4.04
N SER A 282 -7.12 18.87 -3.07
CA SER A 282 -8.41 18.21 -2.93
C SER A 282 -9.36 18.51 -4.09
N LYS A 283 -10.14 17.51 -4.48
CA LYS A 283 -11.28 17.61 -5.42
C LYS A 283 -12.62 17.55 -4.71
N LYS A 284 -12.62 17.41 -3.37
CA LYS A 284 -13.85 17.34 -2.57
C LYS A 284 -14.56 18.69 -2.55
N ALA A 285 -15.87 18.67 -2.69
CA ALA A 285 -16.68 19.88 -2.61
C ALA A 285 -16.48 20.58 -1.24
N GLY A 286 -16.16 21.86 -1.26
CA GLY A 286 -15.84 22.66 -0.06
C GLY A 286 -14.35 22.63 0.34
N TYR A 287 -13.50 21.83 -0.35
CA TYR A 287 -12.07 21.71 -0.03
C TYR A 287 -11.16 21.90 -1.27
N THR A 288 -11.71 22.36 -2.39
CA THR A 288 -10.96 22.46 -3.65
C THR A 288 -9.84 23.52 -3.66
N ASP A 289 -9.82 24.41 -2.67
CA ASP A 289 -8.76 25.38 -2.39
C ASP A 289 -7.68 24.83 -1.45
N LYS A 290 -7.87 23.64 -0.91
CA LYS A 290 -6.97 23.01 0.07
C LYS A 290 -5.95 22.11 -0.62
N SER A 291 -4.69 22.28 -0.25
CA SER A 291 -3.59 21.47 -0.78
C SER A 291 -2.48 21.25 0.25
N ILE A 292 -1.76 20.15 0.11
CA ILE A 292 -0.50 19.88 0.80
C ILE A 292 0.62 19.77 -0.22
N PHE A 293 1.86 19.99 0.23
CA PHE A 293 3.05 19.75 -0.58
C PHE A 293 3.86 18.59 0.01
N LEU A 294 4.23 17.62 -0.81
CA LEU A 294 5.05 16.48 -0.46
C LEU A 294 6.41 16.60 -1.16
N PRO A 295 7.47 17.03 -0.45
CA PRO A 295 8.81 17.17 -1.04
C PRO A 295 9.38 15.83 -1.52
N ALA A 296 10.14 15.87 -2.62
CA ALA A 296 10.87 14.73 -3.16
C ALA A 296 12.20 14.51 -2.39
N GLY A 297 12.10 14.09 -1.14
CA GLY A 297 13.26 13.93 -0.24
C GLY A 297 14.13 12.72 -0.52
N GLY A 298 13.78 11.84 -1.48
CA GLY A 298 14.47 10.57 -1.64
C GLY A 298 14.32 9.66 -0.43
N TYR A 299 15.32 8.82 -0.18
CA TYR A 299 15.39 7.94 0.98
C TYR A 299 16.85 7.63 1.37
N TYR A 300 17.05 7.23 2.61
CA TYR A 300 18.35 6.73 3.06
C TYR A 300 18.45 5.21 2.89
N ARG A 301 19.61 4.79 2.37
CA ARG A 301 20.05 3.40 2.31
C ARG A 301 21.46 3.30 2.87
N GLY A 302 21.61 2.63 4.03
CA GLY A 302 22.83 2.72 4.80
C GLY A 302 23.12 4.20 5.17
N CYS A 303 24.31 4.70 4.87
CA CYS A 303 24.72 6.07 5.15
C CYS A 303 24.48 7.04 3.98
N SER A 304 23.82 6.61 2.90
CA SER A 304 23.66 7.42 1.68
C SER A 304 22.21 7.76 1.43
N ILE A 305 21.95 9.00 1.01
CA ILE A 305 20.65 9.41 0.49
C ILE A 305 20.59 9.12 -1.00
N GLU A 306 19.50 8.51 -1.46
CA GLU A 306 19.26 8.18 -2.86
C GLU A 306 17.99 8.87 -3.34
N GLY A 307 18.00 9.38 -4.57
CA GLY A 307 16.82 9.93 -5.25
C GLY A 307 16.29 11.24 -4.68
N ALA A 308 17.06 11.99 -3.88
CA ALA A 308 16.69 13.34 -3.47
C ALA A 308 16.39 14.21 -4.71
N ASP A 309 15.42 15.11 -4.61
CA ASP A 309 14.91 16.00 -5.66
C ASP A 309 14.29 15.30 -6.88
N SER A 310 14.26 13.98 -6.90
CA SER A 310 13.71 13.20 -8.01
C SER A 310 12.65 12.16 -7.61
N SER A 311 12.58 11.82 -6.32
CA SER A 311 11.63 10.83 -5.78
C SER A 311 11.25 11.14 -4.36
N GLY A 312 10.06 10.71 -3.93
CA GLY A 312 9.62 10.78 -2.55
C GLY A 312 9.25 9.39 -2.02
N TYR A 313 9.66 9.12 -0.79
CA TYR A 313 9.33 7.90 -0.04
C TYR A 313 8.79 8.29 1.33
N TYR A 314 7.57 7.85 1.62
CA TYR A 314 6.87 8.19 2.85
C TYR A 314 6.31 6.95 3.51
N TRP A 315 6.65 6.72 4.76
CA TRP A 315 6.15 5.57 5.50
C TRP A 315 4.64 5.62 5.71
N SER A 316 4.00 4.46 5.69
CA SER A 316 2.75 4.22 6.39
C SER A 316 3.00 3.47 7.69
N SER A 317 2.03 3.51 8.61
CA SER A 317 2.05 2.69 9.83
C SER A 317 1.74 1.21 9.56
N THR A 318 1.34 0.86 8.33
CA THR A 318 0.87 -0.48 7.97
C THR A 318 2.03 -1.39 7.59
N ARG A 319 2.13 -2.53 8.26
CA ARG A 319 3.07 -3.59 7.92
C ARG A 319 2.73 -4.18 6.54
N ASN A 320 3.75 -4.53 5.77
CA ASN A 320 3.54 -5.37 4.61
C ASN A 320 3.18 -6.80 5.05
N LYS A 321 2.00 -7.28 4.70
CA LYS A 321 1.53 -8.63 5.08
C LYS A 321 2.42 -9.74 4.51
N PRO A 322 2.82 -9.67 3.21
CA PRO A 322 3.65 -10.69 2.59
C PRO A 322 5.10 -10.73 3.07
N PHE A 323 5.68 -9.59 3.38
CA PHE A 323 7.10 -9.46 3.70
C PHE A 323 7.30 -8.81 5.06
N ALA A 324 7.70 -9.61 6.04
CA ALA A 324 7.94 -9.08 7.38
C ALA A 324 9.08 -8.06 7.44
N ASP A 325 10.03 -8.12 6.52
CA ASP A 325 11.14 -7.19 6.37
C ASP A 325 10.75 -5.84 5.72
N ARG A 326 9.48 -5.68 5.32
CA ARG A 326 9.00 -4.49 4.60
C ARG A 326 7.76 -3.89 5.25
N ALA A 327 7.49 -2.63 4.92
CA ALA A 327 6.26 -1.94 5.25
C ALA A 327 5.69 -1.23 4.01
N LEU A 328 4.40 -0.89 4.06
CA LEU A 328 3.78 -0.11 3.01
C LEU A 328 4.32 1.32 3.05
N CYS A 329 4.57 1.87 1.89
CA CYS A 329 4.99 3.26 1.74
C CYS A 329 4.36 3.90 0.50
N LEU A 330 4.11 5.19 0.56
CA LEU A 330 3.93 6.01 -0.63
C LEU A 330 5.29 6.15 -1.32
N TYR A 331 5.32 5.92 -2.62
CA TYR A 331 6.46 6.20 -3.49
C TYR A 331 6.01 7.02 -4.68
N PHE A 332 6.80 8.03 -5.05
CA PHE A 332 6.57 8.79 -6.27
C PHE A 332 7.84 9.25 -6.95
N ILE A 333 7.74 9.43 -8.26
CA ILE A 333 8.66 10.15 -9.15
C ILE A 333 7.81 11.08 -10.03
N PRO A 334 8.37 11.99 -10.86
CA PRO A 334 7.58 12.93 -11.68
C PRO A 334 6.49 12.30 -12.57
N THR A 335 6.65 11.03 -12.91
CA THR A 335 5.74 10.32 -13.85
C THR A 335 4.94 9.19 -13.22
N PHE A 336 5.12 8.95 -11.91
CA PHE A 336 4.46 7.83 -11.23
C PHE A 336 4.19 8.15 -9.76
N ILE A 337 3.04 7.73 -9.26
CA ILE A 337 2.63 7.79 -7.85
C ILE A 337 1.97 6.46 -7.51
N GLY A 338 2.33 5.88 -6.39
CA GLY A 338 1.71 4.64 -5.95
C GLY A 338 2.06 4.24 -4.52
N ILE A 339 1.22 3.37 -3.96
CA ILE A 339 1.49 2.71 -2.69
C ILE A 339 2.15 1.38 -3.00
N GLY A 340 3.31 1.14 -2.44
CA GLY A 340 4.11 -0.03 -2.76
C GLY A 340 4.64 -0.79 -1.55
N ASN A 341 5.00 -2.04 -1.83
CA ASN A 341 5.57 -2.97 -0.86
C ASN A 341 7.11 -2.91 -0.80
N ASN A 342 7.73 -1.84 -1.32
CA ASN A 342 9.16 -1.79 -1.58
C ASN A 342 9.99 -1.19 -0.44
N GLY A 343 9.35 -0.71 0.63
CA GLY A 343 10.04 -0.12 1.76
C GLY A 343 10.66 -1.17 2.67
N PHE A 344 11.95 -1.46 2.53
CA PHE A 344 12.67 -2.21 3.56
C PHE A 344 12.66 -1.43 4.87
N ARG A 345 12.30 -2.08 5.98
CA ARG A 345 12.08 -1.42 7.27
C ARG A 345 13.30 -0.67 7.82
N ASN A 346 14.49 -1.14 7.48
CA ASN A 346 15.73 -0.47 7.87
C ASN A 346 16.01 0.80 7.06
N GLY A 347 15.34 1.01 5.91
CA GLY A 347 15.50 2.22 5.10
C GLY A 347 14.97 3.48 5.78
N GLY A 348 15.63 4.61 5.59
CA GLY A 348 15.21 5.89 6.15
C GLY A 348 14.26 6.62 5.20
N PHE A 349 12.97 6.71 5.54
CA PHE A 349 11.97 7.42 4.74
C PHE A 349 11.37 8.59 5.51
N SER A 350 10.81 9.55 4.79
CA SER A 350 10.07 10.66 5.39
C SER A 350 8.78 10.19 6.07
N VAL A 351 8.30 10.98 7.02
CA VAL A 351 7.02 10.77 7.70
C VAL A 351 6.17 12.02 7.55
N ARG A 352 4.99 11.88 6.92
CA ARG A 352 3.94 12.90 6.87
C ARG A 352 2.84 12.50 7.84
N PRO A 353 2.65 13.21 8.96
CA PRO A 353 1.63 12.87 9.94
C PRO A 353 0.20 13.11 9.46
N VAL A 354 -0.72 12.39 10.10
CA VAL A 354 -2.17 12.60 9.99
C VAL A 354 -2.79 12.62 11.39
N MET A 355 -3.97 13.25 11.49
CA MET A 355 -4.84 13.22 12.68
C MET A 355 -6.30 13.10 12.25
N LYS A 356 -7.20 12.76 13.18
CA LYS A 356 -8.65 12.69 12.92
C LYS A 356 -9.33 14.03 12.85
#